data_e8939033a758314c1a96f32a2e2bccef
#
_entry.id   e8939033a758314c1a96f32a2e2bccef
#
_cell.length_a   1.000
_cell.length_b   1.000
_cell.length_c   1.000
_cell.angle_alpha   90.00
_cell.angle_beta   90.00
_cell.angle_gamma   90.00
#
_symmetry.space_group_name_H-M   'P 1'
#
loop_
_entity.id
_entity.type
_entity.pdbx_description
1 polymer ?
#
loop_
_entity_poly.entity_id
_entity_poly.type
_entity_poly.pdbx_seq_one_letter_code
_entity_poly.pdbx_strand_id
1 'polypeptide(L)'
;TALYDKDRMFITAKVVHSWDVVEINTYEQLREMDGDSNHLKMDAIQVICEALSVSADDIVDITVLKKGMTNRSFLFSCKDKKYIMRIPGEGTDQLINRRQEAAVYQTIAGRKICDEIAYINPENGYKITEYLDGARVCDAEKEEDLQKCMKKLREFHGQKLRVDHSFDLFGQMEYYESLW
;
A
#
# COMPACT_ATOMS: atom_id res chain seq x y z
N THR A 1 18.75 -2.11 -15.31
CA THR A 1 18.64 -2.63 -16.69
C THR A 1 19.43 -3.94 -16.76
N ALA A 2 18.74 -5.09 -16.65
CA ALA A 2 19.37 -6.37 -16.94
C ALA A 2 19.85 -6.32 -18.38
N LEU A 3 21.16 -6.32 -18.55
CA LEU A 3 21.79 -6.48 -19.86
C LEU A 3 21.39 -7.85 -20.40
N TYR A 4 20.64 -7.85 -21.46
CA TYR A 4 20.21 -9.03 -22.18
C TYR A 4 21.43 -9.61 -22.88
N ASP A 5 22.07 -10.59 -22.27
CA ASP A 5 23.15 -11.35 -22.90
C ASP A 5 22.48 -12.49 -23.67
N LYS A 6 22.28 -12.27 -24.97
CA LYS A 6 21.66 -13.24 -25.90
C LYS A 6 22.34 -14.61 -25.89
N ASP A 7 23.60 -14.67 -25.53
CA ASP A 7 24.41 -15.89 -25.61
C ASP A 7 24.43 -16.70 -24.32
N ARG A 8 23.83 -16.17 -23.24
CA ARG A 8 23.83 -16.81 -21.90
C ARG A 8 22.48 -17.13 -21.33
N MET A 9 21.38 -16.68 -21.95
CA MET A 9 20.03 -16.87 -21.41
C MET A 9 19.23 -17.80 -22.34
N PHE A 10 19.06 -19.05 -21.93
CA PHE A 10 18.15 -19.98 -22.57
C PHE A 10 16.79 -19.94 -21.83
N ILE A 11 15.75 -19.50 -22.52
CA ILE A 11 14.38 -19.58 -22.02
C ILE A 11 13.76 -20.82 -22.68
N THR A 12 13.49 -21.86 -21.90
CA THR A 12 12.75 -23.03 -22.35
C THR A 12 11.30 -22.89 -21.89
N ALA A 13 10.37 -23.04 -22.83
CA ALA A 13 8.93 -23.13 -22.51
C ALA A 13 8.54 -24.62 -22.45
N LYS A 14 7.91 -25.03 -21.33
CA LYS A 14 7.27 -26.33 -21.23
C LYS A 14 5.78 -26.15 -21.48
N VAL A 15 5.24 -26.85 -22.43
CA VAL A 15 3.80 -26.92 -22.66
C VAL A 15 3.21 -27.81 -21.57
N VAL A 16 2.26 -27.27 -20.82
CA VAL A 16 1.45 -27.98 -19.80
C VAL A 16 -0.01 -27.98 -20.22
N HIS A 17 -0.78 -28.94 -19.76
CA HIS A 17 -2.21 -28.93 -20.02
C HIS A 17 -2.91 -27.89 -19.15
N SER A 18 -4.06 -27.39 -19.60
CA SER A 18 -4.82 -26.35 -18.85
C SER A 18 -5.27 -26.83 -17.47
N TRP A 19 -5.44 -28.12 -17.26
CA TRP A 19 -5.78 -28.72 -15.96
C TRP A 19 -4.57 -28.88 -15.02
N ASP A 20 -3.36 -28.72 -15.53
CA ASP A 20 -2.14 -28.74 -14.71
C ASP A 20 -1.81 -27.36 -14.12
N VAL A 21 -2.60 -26.34 -14.48
CA VAL A 21 -2.39 -24.95 -14.07
C VAL A 21 -3.65 -24.41 -13.44
N VAL A 22 -3.53 -23.88 -12.23
CA VAL A 22 -4.60 -23.17 -11.55
C VAL A 22 -4.20 -21.71 -11.42
N GLU A 23 -5.06 -20.81 -11.89
CA GLU A 23 -4.88 -19.38 -11.73
C GLU A 23 -5.47 -18.95 -10.39
N ILE A 24 -4.62 -18.40 -9.53
CA ILE A 24 -5.01 -17.90 -8.21
C ILE A 24 -4.98 -16.37 -8.26
N ASN A 25 -6.16 -15.76 -8.20
CA ASN A 25 -6.32 -14.31 -8.26
C ASN A 25 -6.65 -13.69 -6.92
N THR A 26 -7.15 -14.47 -5.96
CA THR A 26 -7.52 -14.01 -4.63
C THR A 26 -6.85 -14.86 -3.54
N TYR A 27 -6.78 -14.27 -2.35
CA TYR A 27 -6.24 -14.95 -1.18
C TYR A 27 -7.15 -16.10 -0.71
N GLU A 28 -8.47 -15.95 -0.88
CA GLU A 28 -9.47 -16.98 -0.58
C GLU A 28 -9.25 -18.22 -1.45
N GLN A 29 -9.03 -18.02 -2.75
CA GLN A 29 -8.71 -19.15 -3.66
C GLN A 29 -7.43 -19.88 -3.23
N LEU A 30 -6.42 -19.16 -2.74
CA LEU A 30 -5.21 -19.77 -2.21
C LEU A 30 -5.52 -20.58 -0.93
N ARG A 31 -6.35 -20.05 -0.03
CA ARG A 31 -6.79 -20.74 1.20
C ARG A 31 -7.64 -21.98 0.91
N GLU A 32 -8.50 -21.94 -0.10
CA GLU A 32 -9.29 -23.10 -0.53
C GLU A 32 -8.40 -24.25 -1.04
N MET A 33 -7.27 -23.91 -1.69
CA MET A 33 -6.34 -24.91 -2.21
C MET A 33 -5.43 -25.52 -1.14
N ASP A 34 -5.09 -24.76 -0.11
CA ASP A 34 -4.11 -25.15 0.92
C ASP A 34 -4.54 -24.65 2.31
N GLY A 35 -5.74 -25.07 2.72
CA GLY A 35 -6.36 -24.65 3.98
C GLY A 35 -5.58 -25.02 5.24
N ASP A 36 -4.72 -26.04 5.14
CA ASP A 36 -3.87 -26.51 6.25
C ASP A 36 -2.46 -25.91 6.24
N SER A 37 -2.12 -25.10 5.23
CA SER A 37 -0.78 -24.52 5.07
C SER A 37 -0.50 -23.41 6.08
N ASN A 38 0.59 -23.56 6.82
CA ASN A 38 1.12 -22.49 7.65
C ASN A 38 1.76 -21.34 6.85
N HIS A 39 1.93 -21.51 5.53
CA HIS A 39 2.51 -20.49 4.65
C HIS A 39 1.58 -19.30 4.43
N LEU A 40 0.29 -19.44 4.74
CA LEU A 40 -0.71 -18.36 4.67
C LEU A 40 -0.72 -17.46 5.93
N LYS A 41 0.09 -17.75 6.94
CA LYS A 41 0.34 -16.85 8.07
C LYS A 41 1.27 -15.72 7.64
N MET A 42 0.73 -14.78 6.90
CA MET A 42 1.47 -13.57 6.55
C MET A 42 1.51 -12.63 7.77
N ASP A 43 2.66 -12.01 8.02
CA ASP A 43 2.81 -10.98 9.06
C ASP A 43 1.74 -9.89 8.96
N ALA A 44 1.34 -9.57 7.71
CA ALA A 44 0.29 -8.58 7.44
C ALA A 44 -1.08 -8.99 8.02
N ILE A 45 -1.46 -10.26 7.93
CA ILE A 45 -2.73 -10.76 8.51
C ILE A 45 -2.67 -10.69 10.04
N GLN A 46 -1.54 -11.06 10.64
CA GLN A 46 -1.36 -10.93 12.09
C GLN A 46 -1.49 -9.47 12.53
N VAL A 47 -0.84 -8.54 11.81
CA VAL A 47 -0.95 -7.10 12.09
C VAL A 47 -2.41 -6.62 11.99
N ILE A 48 -3.18 -7.08 11.00
CA ILE A 48 -4.61 -6.74 10.88
C ILE A 48 -5.38 -7.27 12.09
N CYS A 49 -5.18 -8.53 12.47
CA CYS A 49 -5.86 -9.13 13.62
C CYS A 49 -5.60 -8.34 14.91
N GLU A 50 -4.34 -7.98 15.15
CA GLU A 50 -3.94 -7.20 16.33
C GLU A 50 -4.51 -5.78 16.29
N ALA A 51 -4.35 -5.08 15.17
CA ALA A 51 -4.75 -3.68 15.02
C ALA A 51 -6.27 -3.48 15.09
N LEU A 52 -7.04 -4.39 14.51
CA LEU A 52 -8.51 -4.31 14.47
C LEU A 52 -9.20 -5.14 15.55
N SER A 53 -8.44 -5.92 16.35
CA SER A 53 -8.96 -6.84 17.38
C SER A 53 -9.98 -7.81 16.79
N VAL A 54 -9.55 -8.56 15.77
CA VAL A 54 -10.36 -9.52 15.01
C VAL A 54 -9.61 -10.84 14.81
N SER A 55 -10.32 -11.89 14.42
CA SER A 55 -9.72 -13.15 14.00
C SER A 55 -9.35 -13.12 12.52
N ALA A 56 -8.48 -14.03 12.09
CA ALA A 56 -8.15 -14.16 10.66
C ALA A 56 -9.38 -14.55 9.80
N ASP A 57 -10.35 -15.24 10.39
CA ASP A 57 -11.58 -15.64 9.70
C ASP A 57 -12.55 -14.46 9.44
N ASP A 58 -12.39 -13.36 10.19
CA ASP A 58 -13.15 -12.13 9.98
C ASP A 58 -12.63 -11.31 8.78
N ILE A 59 -11.47 -11.68 8.22
CA ILE A 59 -10.82 -11.00 7.10
C ILE A 59 -11.20 -11.72 5.81
N VAL A 60 -12.01 -11.07 4.97
CA VAL A 60 -12.56 -11.64 3.73
C VAL A 60 -12.37 -10.70 2.55
N ASP A 61 -12.70 -11.16 1.35
CA ASP A 61 -12.65 -10.39 0.08
C ASP A 61 -11.27 -9.77 -0.20
N ILE A 62 -10.20 -10.46 0.14
CA ILE A 62 -8.84 -9.94 -0.05
C ILE A 62 -8.53 -9.82 -1.54
N THR A 63 -8.29 -8.60 -1.99
CA THR A 63 -7.98 -8.28 -3.39
C THR A 63 -6.71 -7.47 -3.50
N VAL A 64 -5.73 -7.95 -4.25
CA VAL A 64 -4.44 -7.26 -4.45
C VAL A 64 -4.63 -6.01 -5.30
N LEU A 65 -4.13 -4.88 -4.81
CA LEU A 65 -4.13 -3.62 -5.55
C LEU A 65 -2.82 -3.49 -6.34
N LYS A 66 -2.90 -3.59 -7.67
CA LYS A 66 -1.74 -3.57 -8.58
C LYS A 66 -1.20 -2.16 -8.88
N LYS A 67 -1.38 -1.18 -7.98
CA LYS A 67 -0.95 0.20 -8.19
C LYS A 67 0.08 0.60 -7.13
N GLY A 68 1.31 0.84 -7.56
CA GLY A 68 2.39 1.37 -6.74
C GLY A 68 3.71 0.64 -6.98
N MET A 69 4.80 1.41 -7.14
CA MET A 69 6.15 0.85 -7.36
C MET A 69 6.85 0.50 -6.04
N THR A 70 6.51 1.20 -4.96
CA THR A 70 7.23 1.13 -3.68
C THR A 70 6.48 0.38 -2.58
N ASN A 71 5.21 0.06 -2.78
CA ASN A 71 4.39 -0.60 -1.77
C ASN A 71 3.56 -1.72 -2.39
N ARG A 72 3.38 -2.80 -1.64
CA ARG A 72 2.36 -3.82 -1.91
C ARG A 72 1.13 -3.44 -1.10
N SER A 73 -0.03 -3.45 -1.73
CA SER A 73 -1.28 -3.12 -1.04
C SER A 73 -2.37 -4.09 -1.44
N PHE A 74 -3.25 -4.38 -0.50
CA PHE A 74 -4.46 -5.14 -0.77
C PHE A 74 -5.67 -4.54 -0.05
N LEU A 75 -6.81 -4.66 -0.69
CA LEU A 75 -8.11 -4.37 -0.13
C LEU A 75 -8.61 -5.60 0.60
N PHE A 76 -9.29 -5.44 1.72
CA PHE A 76 -9.98 -6.50 2.43
C PHE A 76 -11.22 -5.97 3.12
N SER A 77 -12.18 -6.85 3.35
CA SER A 77 -13.38 -6.60 4.15
C SER A 77 -13.19 -7.18 5.55
N CYS A 78 -13.62 -6.46 6.56
CA CYS A 78 -13.64 -6.93 7.93
C CYS A 78 -14.83 -6.32 8.66
N LYS A 79 -15.71 -7.18 9.22
CA LYS A 79 -17.02 -6.77 9.72
C LYS A 79 -17.76 -6.03 8.59
N ASP A 80 -18.35 -4.89 8.85
CA ASP A 80 -19.14 -4.14 7.84
C ASP A 80 -18.31 -3.05 7.12
N LYS A 81 -16.98 -3.11 7.21
CA LYS A 81 -16.08 -2.10 6.63
C LYS A 81 -15.05 -2.71 5.70
N LYS A 82 -14.59 -1.90 4.77
CA LYS A 82 -13.47 -2.21 3.90
C LYS A 82 -12.23 -1.42 4.30
N TYR A 83 -11.08 -2.04 4.15
CA TYR A 83 -9.78 -1.47 4.50
C TYR A 83 -8.75 -1.73 3.43
N ILE A 84 -7.75 -0.88 3.39
CA ILE A 84 -6.54 -1.10 2.60
C ILE A 84 -5.38 -1.38 3.56
N MET A 85 -4.74 -2.53 3.41
CA MET A 85 -3.46 -2.83 4.03
C MET A 85 -2.33 -2.46 3.08
N ARG A 86 -1.38 -1.67 3.56
CA ARG A 86 -0.14 -1.32 2.85
C ARG A 86 1.04 -1.98 3.52
N ILE A 87 1.81 -2.72 2.72
CA ILE A 87 3.08 -3.34 3.09
C ILE A 87 4.18 -2.65 2.30
N PRO A 88 5.18 -2.03 2.92
CA PRO A 88 6.33 -1.49 2.21
C PRO A 88 7.04 -2.53 1.35
N GLY A 89 7.49 -2.13 0.18
CA GLY A 89 8.33 -2.97 -0.67
C GLY A 89 9.75 -3.09 -0.13
N GLU A 90 10.42 -4.14 -0.49
CA GLU A 90 11.83 -4.37 -0.13
C GLU A 90 12.71 -3.22 -0.61
N GLY A 91 13.67 -2.78 0.21
CA GLY A 91 14.60 -1.70 -0.11
C GLY A 91 14.02 -0.28 -0.01
N THR A 92 12.72 -0.12 0.28
CA THR A 92 12.11 1.21 0.40
C THR A 92 12.46 1.93 1.70
N ASP A 93 13.01 1.25 2.68
CA ASP A 93 13.40 1.84 3.97
C ASP A 93 14.56 2.83 3.83
N GLN A 94 15.38 2.67 2.79
CA GLN A 94 16.42 3.63 2.44
C GLN A 94 15.86 4.91 1.77
N LEU A 95 14.65 4.81 1.18
CA LEU A 95 14.02 5.89 0.42
C LEU A 95 13.01 6.69 1.25
N ILE A 96 12.38 6.06 2.24
CA ILE A 96 11.25 6.64 2.97
C ILE A 96 11.49 6.52 4.48
N ASN A 97 11.55 7.66 5.17
CA ASN A 97 11.60 7.70 6.62
C ASN A 97 10.22 7.41 7.21
N ARG A 98 10.00 6.17 7.71
CA ARG A 98 8.70 5.69 8.20
C ARG A 98 8.23 6.42 9.46
N ARG A 99 9.16 6.84 10.32
CA ARG A 99 8.83 7.63 11.52
C ARG A 99 8.32 9.01 11.17
N GLN A 100 8.94 9.68 10.20
CA GLN A 100 8.48 10.96 9.69
C GLN A 100 7.11 10.83 9.01
N GLU A 101 6.92 9.77 8.20
CA GLU A 101 5.63 9.46 7.60
C GLU A 101 4.55 9.30 8.65
N ALA A 102 4.78 8.50 9.69
CA ALA A 102 3.83 8.30 10.78
C ALA A 102 3.51 9.60 11.53
N ALA A 103 4.51 10.45 11.79
CA ALA A 103 4.31 11.75 12.43
C ALA A 103 3.41 12.69 11.60
N VAL A 104 3.55 12.68 10.27
CA VAL A 104 2.66 13.43 9.38
C VAL A 104 1.23 12.91 9.51
N TYR A 105 1.01 11.58 9.43
CA TYR A 105 -0.33 11.01 9.57
C TYR A 105 -0.97 11.30 10.93
N GLN A 106 -0.20 11.26 12.02
CA GLN A 106 -0.68 11.67 13.34
C GLN A 106 -1.10 13.14 13.38
N THR A 107 -0.35 14.02 12.72
CA THR A 107 -0.65 15.46 12.66
C THR A 107 -1.94 15.75 11.90
N ILE A 108 -2.26 14.97 10.87
CA ILE A 108 -3.45 15.17 10.03
C ILE A 108 -4.66 14.30 10.44
N ALA A 109 -4.50 13.42 11.42
CA ALA A 109 -5.57 12.54 11.90
C ALA A 109 -6.84 13.32 12.31
N GLY A 110 -8.01 12.79 11.95
CA GLY A 110 -9.31 13.39 12.25
C GLY A 110 -9.64 14.70 11.53
N ARG A 111 -8.77 15.19 10.63
CA ARG A 111 -8.97 16.47 9.91
C ARG A 111 -9.66 16.31 8.56
N LYS A 112 -10.04 15.10 8.17
CA LYS A 112 -10.69 14.79 6.87
C LYS A 112 -9.87 15.23 5.67
N ILE A 113 -8.55 15.10 5.78
CA ILE A 113 -7.58 15.46 4.73
C ILE A 113 -7.16 14.22 3.94
N CYS A 114 -7.12 13.08 4.62
CA CYS A 114 -6.80 11.76 4.05
C CYS A 114 -7.81 10.74 4.54
N ASP A 115 -7.64 9.49 4.10
CA ASP A 115 -8.36 8.31 4.61
C ASP A 115 -8.17 8.20 6.11
N GLU A 116 -9.17 7.67 6.82
CA GLU A 116 -9.03 7.39 8.25
C GLU A 116 -7.98 6.29 8.47
N ILE A 117 -7.02 6.58 9.34
CA ILE A 117 -5.94 5.67 9.68
C ILE A 117 -6.39 4.77 10.82
N ALA A 118 -6.58 3.49 10.56
CA ALA A 118 -6.86 2.49 11.58
C ALA A 118 -5.58 2.01 12.30
N TYR A 119 -4.46 1.97 11.56
CA TYR A 119 -3.17 1.56 12.09
C TYR A 119 -2.02 2.12 11.25
N ILE A 120 -0.94 2.51 11.90
CA ILE A 120 0.34 2.82 11.27
C ILE A 120 1.49 2.46 12.20
N ASN A 121 2.47 1.72 11.69
CA ASN A 121 3.67 1.36 12.42
C ASN A 121 4.86 2.19 11.91
N PRO A 122 5.47 3.04 12.77
CA PRO A 122 6.60 3.88 12.38
C PRO A 122 7.91 3.11 12.17
N GLU A 123 8.02 1.86 12.64
CA GLU A 123 9.24 1.07 12.52
C GLU A 123 9.30 0.32 11.19
N ASN A 124 8.20 -0.32 10.79
CA ASN A 124 8.14 -1.14 9.58
C ASN A 124 7.28 -0.55 8.46
N GLY A 125 6.58 0.57 8.71
CA GLY A 125 5.76 1.26 7.73
C GLY A 125 4.46 0.55 7.33
N TYR A 126 4.06 -0.52 8.02
CA TYR A 126 2.76 -1.14 7.80
C TYR A 126 1.64 -0.14 8.15
N LYS A 127 0.64 -0.06 7.29
CA LYS A 127 -0.45 0.89 7.46
C LYS A 127 -1.79 0.28 7.04
N ILE A 128 -2.81 0.51 7.86
CA ILE A 128 -4.20 0.14 7.56
C ILE A 128 -5.02 1.42 7.52
N THR A 129 -5.73 1.63 6.41
CA THR A 129 -6.66 2.76 6.24
C THR A 129 -8.05 2.26 5.91
N GLU A 130 -9.09 3.00 6.32
CA GLU A 130 -10.44 2.72 5.85
C GLU A 130 -10.54 3.01 4.35
N TYR A 131 -11.22 2.14 3.62
CA TYR A 131 -11.46 2.32 2.19
C TYR A 131 -12.59 3.32 1.95
N LEU A 132 -12.37 4.28 1.08
CA LEU A 132 -13.37 5.27 0.70
C LEU A 132 -14.21 4.74 -0.46
N ASP A 133 -15.39 4.20 -0.15
CA ASP A 133 -16.33 3.76 -1.17
C ASP A 133 -16.76 4.92 -2.09
N GLY A 134 -16.84 4.64 -3.38
CA GLY A 134 -17.21 5.64 -4.38
C GLY A 134 -16.14 6.69 -4.68
N ALA A 135 -14.95 6.60 -4.09
CA ALA A 135 -13.83 7.45 -4.45
C ALA A 135 -13.37 7.18 -5.88
N ARG A 136 -13.09 8.23 -6.62
CA ARG A 136 -12.50 8.17 -7.95
C ARG A 136 -11.30 9.09 -8.07
N VAL A 137 -10.47 8.85 -9.04
CA VAL A 137 -9.39 9.77 -9.40
C VAL A 137 -10.00 11.03 -10.01
N CYS A 138 -9.47 12.19 -9.63
CA CYS A 138 -9.84 13.46 -10.26
C CYS A 138 -9.41 13.48 -11.72
N ASP A 139 -10.26 14.03 -12.56
CA ASP A 139 -10.00 14.21 -13.97
C ASP A 139 -9.38 15.59 -14.19
N ALA A 140 -8.13 15.62 -14.65
CA ALA A 140 -7.39 16.86 -14.87
C ALA A 140 -7.95 17.72 -16.03
N GLU A 141 -8.78 17.12 -16.89
CA GLU A 141 -9.44 17.85 -18.00
C GLU A 141 -10.78 18.45 -17.56
N LYS A 142 -11.28 18.11 -16.36
CA LYS A 142 -12.52 18.66 -15.82
C LYS A 142 -12.26 19.82 -14.87
N GLU A 143 -12.72 21.00 -15.26
CA GLU A 143 -12.56 22.22 -14.45
C GLU A 143 -13.16 22.07 -13.04
N GLU A 144 -14.30 21.42 -12.89
CA GLU A 144 -14.95 21.19 -11.60
C GLU A 144 -14.06 20.35 -10.65
N ASP A 145 -13.36 19.34 -11.17
CA ASP A 145 -12.46 18.50 -10.39
C ASP A 145 -11.22 19.31 -9.98
N LEU A 146 -10.66 20.09 -10.90
CA LEU A 146 -9.54 21.00 -10.60
C LEU A 146 -9.92 22.02 -9.53
N GLN A 147 -11.07 22.64 -9.62
CA GLN A 147 -11.55 23.60 -8.62
C GLN A 147 -11.70 22.96 -7.24
N LYS A 148 -12.25 21.74 -7.15
CA LYS A 148 -12.37 20.98 -5.89
C LYS A 148 -11.00 20.65 -5.31
N CYS A 149 -10.07 20.20 -6.14
CA CYS A 149 -8.69 19.91 -5.71
C CYS A 149 -7.98 21.15 -5.18
N MET A 150 -8.06 22.27 -5.92
CA MET A 150 -7.40 23.52 -5.52
C MET A 150 -8.03 24.11 -4.26
N LYS A 151 -9.35 24.02 -4.10
CA LYS A 151 -10.03 24.40 -2.87
C LYS A 151 -9.53 23.58 -1.68
N LYS A 152 -9.46 22.26 -1.82
CA LYS A 152 -8.98 21.35 -0.77
C LYS A 152 -7.54 21.62 -0.40
N LEU A 153 -6.67 21.88 -1.39
CA LEU A 153 -5.28 22.23 -1.17
C LEU A 153 -5.15 23.57 -0.39
N ARG A 154 -5.95 24.57 -0.74
CA ARG A 154 -5.99 25.84 -0.01
C ARG A 154 -6.43 25.66 1.44
N GLU A 155 -7.46 24.85 1.68
CA GLU A 155 -7.96 24.52 3.03
C GLU A 155 -6.86 23.81 3.85
N PHE A 156 -6.14 22.89 3.22
CA PHE A 156 -5.00 22.20 3.85
C PHE A 156 -3.88 23.17 4.23
N HIS A 157 -3.42 24.00 3.31
CA HIS A 157 -2.37 25.00 3.58
C HIS A 157 -2.83 26.02 4.63
N GLY A 158 -4.11 26.39 4.64
CA GLY A 158 -4.68 27.32 5.61
C GLY A 158 -4.62 26.83 7.06
N GLN A 159 -4.52 25.51 7.28
CA GLN A 159 -4.39 24.93 8.62
C GLN A 159 -3.01 25.15 9.25
N LYS A 160 -1.99 25.52 8.45
CA LYS A 160 -0.61 25.80 8.91
C LYS A 160 -0.03 24.71 9.80
N LEU A 161 -0.30 23.46 9.46
CA LEU A 161 0.17 22.29 10.21
C LEU A 161 1.70 22.25 10.21
N ARG A 162 2.27 21.74 11.28
CA ARG A 162 3.72 21.60 11.44
C ARG A 162 4.04 20.21 11.98
N VAL A 163 5.18 19.70 11.58
CA VAL A 163 5.83 18.47 12.06
C VAL A 163 7.26 18.82 12.49
N ASP A 164 7.88 17.95 13.28
CA ASP A 164 9.22 18.19 13.85
C ASP A 164 10.39 17.95 12.85
N HIS A 165 10.06 17.80 11.58
CA HIS A 165 11.04 17.58 10.53
C HIS A 165 10.71 18.44 9.30
N SER A 166 11.72 18.70 8.47
CA SER A 166 11.57 19.38 7.19
C SER A 166 11.86 18.42 6.04
N PHE A 167 11.24 18.66 4.90
CA PHE A 167 11.57 17.97 3.66
C PHE A 167 12.63 18.80 2.92
N ASP A 168 13.87 18.33 2.96
CA ASP A 168 14.98 18.92 2.20
C ASP A 168 15.06 18.25 0.83
N LEU A 169 14.48 18.92 -0.18
CA LEU A 169 14.42 18.38 -1.54
C LEU A 169 15.80 18.13 -2.13
N PHE A 170 16.73 19.08 -1.95
CA PHE A 170 18.07 18.97 -2.53
C PHE A 170 18.93 17.93 -1.81
N GLY A 171 18.91 17.93 -0.48
CA GLY A 171 19.59 16.89 0.29
C GLY A 171 19.04 15.49 0.00
N GLN A 172 17.75 15.36 -0.29
CA GLN A 172 17.16 14.08 -0.70
C GLN A 172 17.64 13.65 -2.11
N MET A 173 17.80 14.59 -3.03
CA MET A 173 18.37 14.31 -4.36
C MET A 173 19.83 13.85 -4.25
N GLU A 174 20.67 14.57 -3.50
CA GLU A 174 22.06 14.20 -3.25
C GLU A 174 22.17 12.81 -2.58
N TYR A 175 21.29 12.54 -1.62
CA TYR A 175 21.22 11.22 -0.99
C TYR A 175 20.90 10.12 -2.00
N TYR A 176 19.91 10.32 -2.87
CA TYR A 176 19.56 9.32 -3.89
C TYR A 176 20.68 9.10 -4.89
N GLU A 177 21.39 10.15 -5.30
CA GLU A 177 22.57 10.04 -6.16
C GLU A 177 23.69 9.22 -5.48
N SER A 178 23.84 9.34 -4.16
CA SER A 178 24.86 8.59 -3.41
C SER A 178 24.58 7.09 -3.30
N LEU A 179 23.34 6.64 -3.59
CA LEU A 179 22.94 5.23 -3.57
C LEU A 179 23.33 4.48 -4.87
N TRP A 180 23.80 5.19 -5.90
CA TRP A 180 24.28 4.66 -7.16
C TRP A 180 25.80 4.66 -7.23
#